data_36f299d41454cec0c9413e3914ce662d
#
_entry.id   36f299d41454cec0c9413e3914ce662d
#
_cell.length_a   1.000
_cell.length_b   1.000
_cell.length_c   1.000
_cell.angle_alpha   90.00
_cell.angle_beta   90.00
_cell.angle_gamma   90.00
#
_symmetry.space_group_name_H-M   'P 1'
#
loop_
_entity.id
_entity.type
_entity.pdbx_description
1 polymer ?
#
loop_
_entity_poly.entity_id
_entity_poly.type
_entity_poly.pdbx_seq_one_letter_code
_entity_poly.pdbx_strand_id
1 'polypeptide(L)'
;MSARGKIIAILVAGMVAMAIAVPMAMSDDVGTSATVNNLAPDVAITTISPDPATPPCTVTVSGTLSDPNGIDDVSTLTYVVRKPNGSTYTSGSATVAASWSFNFNLDSYADAGTWTVEVTATDKGSLSDTDSKTFNVSEVIAFSIDFNKTNYGSIDPGNASTVSGDTTMETVGPAPPVKPTIKNEGNTVIDIQMSITDDASNPEPLFVGNTSATVGSVGPQTLTSAATTFDVNIAKGDTAKIDTTLSVPTGTSPGDYAGTLTITAVSG
;
A
#
# COMPACT_ATOMS: atom_id res chain seq x y z
N MET A 1 56.08 24.81 -18.52
CA MET A 1 56.84 26.04 -18.86
C MET A 1 57.65 26.48 -17.66
N SER A 2 58.94 26.65 -17.88
CA SER A 2 59.99 26.77 -16.87
C SER A 2 59.87 28.03 -16.04
N ALA A 3 59.91 27.89 -14.73
CA ALA A 3 60.05 29.01 -13.79
C ALA A 3 61.49 29.54 -13.85
N ARG A 4 61.66 30.75 -14.33
CA ARG A 4 62.96 31.41 -14.29
C ARG A 4 63.12 32.14 -12.97
N GLY A 5 63.96 31.58 -12.08
CA GLY A 5 64.50 32.27 -10.93
C GLY A 5 65.42 33.38 -11.39
N LYS A 6 65.13 34.62 -10.97
CA LYS A 6 66.04 35.75 -11.14
C LYS A 6 66.96 35.83 -9.94
N ILE A 7 68.21 35.44 -10.13
CA ILE A 7 69.29 35.71 -9.17
C ILE A 7 69.74 37.15 -9.39
N ILE A 8 69.54 38.03 -8.46
CA ILE A 8 70.16 39.37 -8.44
C ILE A 8 71.46 39.31 -7.68
N ALA A 9 72.58 39.34 -8.42
CA ALA A 9 73.89 39.56 -7.81
C ALA A 9 74.10 41.03 -7.52
N ILE A 10 74.27 41.37 -6.26
CA ILE A 10 74.64 42.75 -5.83
C ILE A 10 76.15 42.77 -5.70
N LEU A 11 76.81 43.55 -6.57
CA LEU A 11 78.24 43.87 -6.51
C LEU A 11 78.41 45.05 -5.54
N VAL A 12 79.11 44.82 -4.38
CA VAL A 12 79.44 45.87 -3.42
C VAL A 12 80.81 46.40 -3.74
N ALA A 13 80.92 47.61 -4.34
CA ALA A 13 82.15 48.40 -4.35
C ALA A 13 82.15 49.36 -3.17
N GLY A 14 83.21 49.27 -2.37
CA GLY A 14 83.31 49.91 -1.04
C GLY A 14 83.25 51.43 -1.06
N MET A 15 82.44 51.95 -0.11
CA MET A 15 82.67 53.20 0.60
C MET A 15 82.02 53.05 1.97
N VAL A 16 82.77 53.34 3.01
CA VAL A 16 82.32 53.33 4.39
C VAL A 16 81.31 54.45 4.58
N ALA A 17 80.07 54.08 4.61
CA ALA A 17 79.01 54.85 5.23
C ALA A 17 78.17 53.87 6.07
N MET A 18 78.08 54.19 7.38
CA MET A 18 77.35 53.44 8.36
C MET A 18 75.84 53.51 7.99
N ALA A 19 75.39 52.63 7.12
CA ALA A 19 74.01 52.48 6.76
C ALA A 19 73.40 51.41 7.67
N ILE A 20 72.43 51.84 8.47
CA ILE A 20 71.55 50.93 9.19
C ILE A 20 70.80 50.10 8.12
N ALA A 21 71.23 48.83 7.99
CA ALA A 21 70.54 47.90 7.11
C ALA A 21 69.17 47.57 7.80
N VAL A 22 68.15 48.25 7.30
CA VAL A 22 66.78 47.78 7.56
C VAL A 22 66.63 46.49 6.79
N PRO A 23 66.36 45.33 7.44
CA PRO A 23 66.11 44.12 6.72
C PRO A 23 64.82 44.33 5.89
N MET A 24 64.97 44.48 4.56
CA MET A 24 63.84 44.38 3.70
C MET A 24 63.33 42.90 3.76
N ALA A 25 62.20 42.70 4.35
CA ALA A 25 61.52 41.43 4.23
C ALA A 25 61.18 41.22 2.76
N MET A 26 61.88 40.39 2.06
CA MET A 26 61.53 39.91 0.73
C MET A 26 60.48 38.85 0.92
N SER A 27 59.25 39.12 0.46
CA SER A 27 58.21 38.10 0.35
C SER A 27 58.28 37.50 -1.07
N ASP A 28 58.43 36.21 -1.15
CA ASP A 28 58.35 35.48 -2.42
C ASP A 28 57.01 34.77 -2.43
N ASP A 29 56.17 35.09 -3.43
CA ASP A 29 54.82 34.50 -3.58
C ASP A 29 54.98 33.14 -4.29
N VAL A 30 54.70 32.06 -3.53
CA VAL A 30 54.66 30.70 -4.09
C VAL A 30 53.22 30.36 -4.43
N GLY A 31 52.97 30.19 -5.73
CA GLY A 31 51.64 29.70 -6.18
C GLY A 31 51.39 28.28 -5.67
N THR A 32 50.25 28.09 -5.04
CA THR A 32 49.74 26.76 -4.62
C THR A 32 48.50 26.40 -5.40
N SER A 33 48.37 25.13 -5.79
CA SER A 33 47.17 24.59 -6.44
C SER A 33 46.78 23.27 -5.82
N ALA A 34 45.51 23.05 -5.70
CA ALA A 34 44.92 21.78 -5.29
C ALA A 34 43.68 21.47 -6.14
N THR A 35 43.41 20.19 -6.38
CA THR A 35 42.17 19.72 -7.00
C THR A 35 41.40 18.95 -5.94
N VAL A 36 40.15 19.32 -5.70
CA VAL A 36 39.21 18.58 -4.86
C VAL A 36 38.35 17.73 -5.77
N ASN A 37 38.36 16.42 -5.55
CA ASN A 37 37.54 15.49 -6.34
C ASN A 37 36.08 15.54 -5.86
N ASN A 38 35.15 15.40 -6.81
CA ASN A 38 33.77 15.14 -6.51
C ASN A 38 33.61 13.69 -6.08
N LEU A 39 32.86 13.44 -5.01
CA LEU A 39 32.51 12.11 -4.48
C LEU A 39 30.99 11.98 -4.46
N ALA A 40 30.50 10.74 -4.62
CA ALA A 40 29.07 10.48 -4.58
C ALA A 40 28.47 10.77 -3.19
N PRO A 41 27.20 11.19 -3.13
CA PRO A 41 26.44 11.24 -1.88
C PRO A 41 26.30 9.84 -1.28
N ASP A 42 25.90 9.78 0.00
CA ASP A 42 25.52 8.58 0.74
C ASP A 42 24.11 8.78 1.29
N VAL A 43 23.14 7.97 0.82
CA VAL A 43 21.74 8.03 1.21
C VAL A 43 21.33 6.75 1.94
N ALA A 44 20.58 6.88 3.04
CA ALA A 44 20.08 5.73 3.79
C ALA A 44 18.63 5.94 4.23
N ILE A 45 17.78 4.91 4.03
CA ILE A 45 16.42 4.83 4.57
C ILE A 45 16.50 4.27 5.98
N THR A 46 16.21 5.09 7.00
CA THR A 46 16.25 4.65 8.39
C THR A 46 14.94 4.01 8.83
N THR A 47 13.80 4.63 8.46
CA THR A 47 12.49 4.22 8.96
C THR A 47 11.44 4.25 7.86
N ILE A 48 10.56 3.25 7.84
CA ILE A 48 9.28 3.23 7.14
C ILE A 48 8.22 2.94 8.20
N SER A 49 7.18 3.76 8.28
CA SER A 49 6.14 3.64 9.32
C SER A 49 4.76 4.06 8.78
N PRO A 50 3.71 3.28 9.10
CA PRO A 50 3.71 2.02 9.84
C PRO A 50 4.31 0.85 9.06
N ASP A 51 4.83 -0.16 9.76
CA ASP A 51 5.24 -1.45 9.21
C ASP A 51 4.91 -2.56 10.24
N PRO A 52 3.91 -3.44 9.98
CA PRO A 52 3.10 -3.47 8.76
C PRO A 52 2.13 -2.28 8.64
N ALA A 53 1.87 -1.87 7.40
CA ALA A 53 0.88 -0.86 7.07
C ALA A 53 -0.49 -1.52 6.81
N THR A 54 -1.58 -0.97 7.38
CA THR A 54 -2.96 -1.43 7.13
C THR A 54 -3.69 -0.39 6.31
N PRO A 55 -4.03 -0.66 5.04
CA PRO A 55 -4.77 0.25 4.18
C PRO A 55 -6.22 0.49 4.67
N PRO A 56 -6.80 1.71 4.44
CA PRO A 56 -6.13 2.90 3.91
C PRO A 56 -5.28 3.59 4.98
N CYS A 57 -4.07 4.02 4.65
CA CYS A 57 -3.21 4.75 5.59
C CYS A 57 -2.17 5.62 4.87
N THR A 58 -1.56 6.53 5.63
CA THR A 58 -0.39 7.28 5.20
C THR A 58 0.88 6.59 5.70
N VAL A 59 1.82 6.32 4.80
CA VAL A 59 3.14 5.78 5.12
C VAL A 59 4.15 6.91 5.09
N THR A 60 4.93 7.02 6.15
CA THR A 60 6.05 7.96 6.30
C THR A 60 7.36 7.22 6.10
N VAL A 61 8.21 7.74 5.23
CA VAL A 61 9.58 7.25 5.01
C VAL A 61 10.53 8.35 5.45
N SER A 62 11.56 7.99 6.20
CA SER A 62 12.59 8.93 6.65
C SER A 62 13.98 8.31 6.58
N GLY A 63 14.97 9.17 6.47
CA GLY A 63 16.34 8.72 6.34
C GLY A 63 17.37 9.82 6.55
N THR A 64 18.61 9.47 6.26
CA THR A 64 19.77 10.36 6.31
C THR A 64 20.40 10.51 4.94
N LEU A 65 21.05 11.65 4.74
CA LEU A 65 21.76 12.00 3.52
C LEU A 65 23.02 12.75 3.91
N SER A 66 24.14 12.33 3.38
CA SER A 66 25.41 13.04 3.51
C SER A 66 26.14 13.09 2.18
N ASP A 67 27.04 14.05 2.05
CA ASP A 67 27.93 14.17 0.91
C ASP A 67 29.29 14.70 1.38
N PRO A 68 30.41 14.05 1.01
CA PRO A 68 31.75 14.49 1.39
C PRO A 68 32.11 15.90 0.89
N ASN A 69 31.48 16.36 -0.20
CA ASN A 69 31.63 17.71 -0.75
C ASN A 69 30.67 18.72 -0.11
N GLY A 70 29.77 18.24 0.79
CA GLY A 70 28.78 19.01 1.51
C GLY A 70 27.36 18.79 0.98
N ILE A 71 26.37 18.90 1.87
CA ILE A 71 24.94 18.64 1.52
C ILE A 71 24.45 19.56 0.39
N ASP A 72 25.05 20.76 0.26
CA ASP A 72 24.72 21.72 -0.79
C ASP A 72 25.18 21.26 -2.18
N ASP A 73 26.04 20.22 -2.27
CA ASP A 73 26.44 19.61 -3.54
C ASP A 73 25.38 18.62 -4.07
N VAL A 74 24.53 18.08 -3.20
CA VAL A 74 23.41 17.24 -3.62
C VAL A 74 22.38 18.06 -4.38
N SER A 75 22.08 17.65 -5.61
CA SER A 75 21.15 18.33 -6.51
C SER A 75 19.71 17.83 -6.39
N THR A 76 19.53 16.51 -6.24
CA THR A 76 18.21 15.87 -6.18
C THR A 76 18.17 14.71 -5.19
N LEU A 77 16.99 14.52 -4.59
CA LEU A 77 16.62 13.35 -3.81
C LEU A 77 15.28 12.85 -4.33
N THR A 78 15.27 11.69 -5.00
CA THR A 78 14.07 11.11 -5.62
C THR A 78 13.72 9.79 -4.98
N TYR A 79 12.45 9.41 -5.06
CA TYR A 79 11.97 8.12 -4.55
C TYR A 79 11.05 7.41 -5.53
N VAL A 80 11.03 6.08 -5.44
CA VAL A 80 10.08 5.19 -6.12
C VAL A 80 9.54 4.19 -5.10
N VAL A 81 8.22 4.06 -5.05
CA VAL A 81 7.54 3.03 -4.25
C VAL A 81 6.99 1.97 -5.20
N ARG A 82 7.33 0.71 -4.94
CA ARG A 82 6.94 -0.43 -5.78
C ARG A 82 6.03 -1.38 -5.02
N LYS A 83 5.02 -1.89 -5.74
CA LYS A 83 4.11 -2.94 -5.30
C LYS A 83 4.84 -4.29 -5.19
N PRO A 84 4.22 -5.31 -4.57
CA PRO A 84 4.78 -6.67 -4.50
C PRO A 84 5.12 -7.29 -5.86
N ASN A 85 4.40 -6.92 -6.92
CA ASN A 85 4.67 -7.38 -8.29
C ASN A 85 5.79 -6.60 -9.01
N GLY A 86 6.47 -5.67 -8.31
CA GLY A 86 7.54 -4.83 -8.86
C GLY A 86 7.09 -3.60 -9.64
N SER A 87 5.79 -3.44 -9.93
CA SER A 87 5.28 -2.25 -10.62
C SER A 87 5.36 -1.00 -9.73
N THR A 88 5.61 0.15 -10.35
CA THR A 88 5.61 1.42 -9.64
C THR A 88 4.21 1.79 -9.16
N TYR A 89 4.07 2.07 -7.87
CA TYR A 89 2.87 2.61 -7.27
C TYR A 89 2.88 4.14 -7.30
N THR A 90 3.95 4.73 -6.80
CA THR A 90 4.15 6.18 -6.83
C THR A 90 5.64 6.51 -6.88
N SER A 91 5.95 7.72 -7.32
CA SER A 91 7.31 8.26 -7.33
C SER A 91 7.26 9.77 -7.12
N GLY A 92 8.36 10.35 -6.69
CA GLY A 92 8.46 11.79 -6.46
C GLY A 92 9.84 12.22 -6.02
N SER A 93 9.91 13.43 -5.45
CA SER A 93 11.14 13.99 -4.89
C SER A 93 10.92 14.36 -3.43
N ALA A 94 11.96 14.18 -2.62
CA ALA A 94 12.02 14.66 -1.26
C ALA A 94 12.91 15.90 -1.16
N THR A 95 12.78 16.66 -0.07
CA THR A 95 13.65 17.78 0.20
C THR A 95 15.06 17.30 0.49
N VAL A 96 16.06 17.88 -0.19
CA VAL A 96 17.48 17.63 0.08
C VAL A 96 17.84 18.23 1.43
N ALA A 97 18.14 17.36 2.40
CA ALA A 97 18.56 17.73 3.76
C ALA A 97 19.29 16.55 4.40
N ALA A 98 20.16 16.80 5.38
CA ALA A 98 20.89 15.76 6.10
C ALA A 98 19.96 14.74 6.80
N SER A 99 18.75 15.17 7.19
CA SER A 99 17.65 14.31 7.60
C SER A 99 16.46 14.64 6.71
N TRP A 100 15.93 13.66 6.04
CA TRP A 100 14.84 13.83 5.08
C TRP A 100 13.65 12.93 5.43
N SER A 101 12.47 13.33 4.95
CA SER A 101 11.27 12.50 5.02
C SER A 101 10.30 12.85 3.89
N PHE A 102 9.46 11.87 3.53
CA PHE A 102 8.31 12.07 2.66
C PHE A 102 7.18 11.13 3.07
N ASN A 103 5.99 11.42 2.59
CA ASN A 103 4.78 10.63 2.84
C ASN A 103 4.14 10.21 1.53
N PHE A 104 3.49 9.04 1.54
CA PHE A 104 2.57 8.63 0.49
C PHE A 104 1.37 7.91 1.10
N ASN A 105 0.24 7.91 0.38
CA ASN A 105 -0.98 7.28 0.86
C ASN A 105 -1.17 5.92 0.17
N LEU A 106 -1.46 4.90 0.96
CA LEU A 106 -2.02 3.65 0.48
C LEU A 106 -3.54 3.78 0.41
N ASP A 107 -4.13 3.47 -0.73
CA ASP A 107 -5.59 3.39 -0.88
C ASP A 107 -6.14 2.10 -0.26
N SER A 108 -7.47 1.99 -0.13
CA SER A 108 -8.14 0.83 0.49
C SER A 108 -7.84 -0.49 -0.23
N TYR A 109 -7.47 -0.43 -1.50
CA TYR A 109 -7.20 -1.59 -2.34
C TYR A 109 -5.70 -1.81 -2.61
N ALA A 110 -4.80 -1.17 -1.83
CA ALA A 110 -3.37 -1.38 -1.95
C ALA A 110 -3.03 -2.86 -1.71
N ASP A 111 -2.28 -3.46 -2.64
CA ASP A 111 -1.99 -4.90 -2.62
C ASP A 111 -1.33 -5.33 -1.30
N ALA A 112 -1.85 -6.39 -0.66
CA ALA A 112 -1.19 -7.01 0.48
C ALA A 112 0.16 -7.62 0.08
N GLY A 113 1.10 -7.67 1.02
CA GLY A 113 2.42 -8.26 0.81
C GLY A 113 3.58 -7.28 1.00
N THR A 114 4.76 -7.67 0.50
CA THR A 114 5.99 -6.91 0.69
C THR A 114 6.18 -5.87 -0.41
N TRP A 115 6.27 -4.61 -0.02
CA TRP A 115 6.51 -3.46 -0.87
C TRP A 115 7.96 -2.99 -0.75
N THR A 116 8.47 -2.30 -1.75
CA THR A 116 9.83 -1.75 -1.76
C THR A 116 9.79 -0.24 -1.96
N VAL A 117 10.55 0.47 -1.14
CA VAL A 117 10.86 1.88 -1.30
C VAL A 117 12.32 1.98 -1.73
N GLU A 118 12.58 2.72 -2.79
CA GLU A 118 13.90 3.02 -3.32
C GLU A 118 14.09 4.53 -3.30
N VAL A 119 15.22 5.01 -2.78
CA VAL A 119 15.57 6.43 -2.71
C VAL A 119 16.91 6.63 -3.34
N THR A 120 16.99 7.59 -4.28
CA THR A 120 18.22 7.93 -5.01
C THR A 120 18.58 9.39 -4.76
N ALA A 121 19.79 9.62 -4.29
CA ALA A 121 20.41 10.94 -4.21
C ALA A 121 21.38 11.14 -5.39
N THR A 122 21.39 12.33 -5.99
CA THR A 122 22.30 12.69 -7.08
C THR A 122 22.92 14.04 -6.77
N ASP A 123 24.23 14.18 -6.91
CA ASP A 123 24.96 15.42 -6.71
C ASP A 123 24.99 16.31 -8.00
N LYS A 124 25.63 17.47 -7.91
CA LYS A 124 25.78 18.40 -9.03
C LYS A 124 26.76 17.92 -10.08
N GLY A 125 27.65 16.98 -9.72
CA GLY A 125 28.58 16.29 -10.61
C GLY A 125 27.99 15.06 -11.31
N SER A 126 26.69 14.74 -11.03
CA SER A 126 25.96 13.59 -11.57
C SER A 126 26.42 12.23 -11.02
N LEU A 127 27.12 12.20 -9.89
CA LEU A 127 27.32 10.97 -9.14
C LEU A 127 26.08 10.71 -8.29
N SER A 128 25.73 9.45 -8.08
CA SER A 128 24.53 9.07 -7.35
C SER A 128 24.75 7.87 -6.45
N ASP A 129 23.94 7.82 -5.40
CA ASP A 129 23.78 6.67 -4.52
C ASP A 129 22.31 6.33 -4.36
N THR A 130 22.02 5.05 -4.11
CA THR A 130 20.65 4.54 -3.99
C THR A 130 20.56 3.56 -2.85
N ASP A 131 19.58 3.77 -1.96
CA ASP A 131 19.20 2.81 -0.93
C ASP A 131 17.79 2.31 -1.14
N SER A 132 17.54 1.06 -0.73
CA SER A 132 16.23 0.43 -0.83
C SER A 132 15.87 -0.29 0.45
N LYS A 133 14.59 -0.16 0.87
CA LYS A 133 14.06 -0.81 2.06
C LYS A 133 12.65 -1.34 1.80
N THR A 134 12.35 -2.49 2.36
CA THR A 134 11.02 -3.10 2.26
C THR A 134 10.17 -2.79 3.49
N PHE A 135 8.85 -2.83 3.31
CA PHE A 135 7.84 -2.83 4.37
C PHE A 135 6.69 -3.74 3.95
N ASN A 136 5.86 -4.15 4.90
CA ASN A 136 4.74 -5.02 4.65
C ASN A 136 3.43 -4.26 4.67
N VAL A 137 2.53 -4.60 3.74
CA VAL A 137 1.13 -4.17 3.74
C VAL A 137 0.28 -5.36 4.17
N SER A 138 -0.52 -5.15 5.24
CA SER A 138 -1.37 -6.19 5.79
C SER A 138 -2.51 -6.56 4.84
N GLU A 139 -2.89 -7.81 4.84
CA GLU A 139 -4.14 -8.27 4.25
C GLU A 139 -5.33 -7.72 5.06
N VAL A 140 -6.34 -7.23 4.34
CA VAL A 140 -7.61 -6.76 4.89
C VAL A 140 -8.73 -7.53 4.19
N ILE A 141 -9.41 -8.40 4.92
CA ILE A 141 -10.62 -9.09 4.48
C ILE A 141 -11.80 -8.25 4.96
N ALA A 142 -12.55 -7.66 4.03
CA ALA A 142 -13.71 -6.84 4.33
C ALA A 142 -14.74 -6.95 3.19
N PHE A 143 -16.01 -6.88 3.53
CA PHE A 143 -17.10 -6.86 2.57
C PHE A 143 -18.25 -5.98 3.05
N SER A 144 -19.09 -5.58 2.11
CA SER A 144 -20.39 -4.97 2.36
C SER A 144 -21.49 -5.71 1.61
N ILE A 145 -22.70 -5.66 2.14
CA ILE A 145 -23.92 -6.19 1.49
C ILE A 145 -24.99 -5.10 1.49
N ASP A 146 -25.87 -5.13 0.52
CA ASP A 146 -26.96 -4.16 0.36
C ASP A 146 -28.32 -4.65 0.86
N PHE A 147 -28.41 -5.85 1.43
CA PHE A 147 -29.63 -6.39 2.00
C PHE A 147 -29.48 -6.74 3.47
N ASN A 148 -30.59 -6.63 4.21
CA ASN A 148 -30.64 -6.94 5.64
C ASN A 148 -31.69 -8.03 5.96
N LYS A 149 -32.44 -8.49 4.96
CA LYS A 149 -33.45 -9.53 5.08
C LYS A 149 -33.68 -10.18 3.71
N THR A 150 -33.86 -11.50 3.68
CA THR A 150 -34.43 -12.23 2.54
C THR A 150 -35.88 -12.58 2.85
N ASN A 151 -36.81 -12.24 1.96
CA ASN A 151 -38.24 -12.52 2.14
C ASN A 151 -38.73 -13.36 0.98
N TYR A 152 -38.98 -14.61 1.23
CA TYR A 152 -39.44 -15.57 0.22
C TYR A 152 -40.95 -15.49 -0.09
N GLY A 153 -41.70 -14.66 0.67
CA GLY A 153 -43.14 -14.52 0.53
C GLY A 153 -43.90 -15.73 1.06
N SER A 154 -45.15 -15.91 0.59
CA SER A 154 -45.98 -17.09 0.93
C SER A 154 -45.69 -18.21 -0.08
N ILE A 155 -45.34 -19.39 0.42
CA ILE A 155 -44.98 -20.54 -0.38
C ILE A 155 -45.86 -21.73 0.04
N ASP A 156 -46.50 -22.39 -0.93
CA ASP A 156 -47.25 -23.63 -0.63
C ASP A 156 -46.27 -24.78 -0.45
N PRO A 157 -46.57 -25.77 0.47
CA PRO A 157 -45.79 -26.96 0.63
C PRO A 157 -45.56 -27.70 -0.72
N GLY A 158 -44.33 -28.13 -0.98
CA GLY A 158 -43.93 -28.74 -2.23
C GLY A 158 -43.44 -27.77 -3.32
N ASN A 159 -43.50 -26.45 -3.06
CA ASN A 159 -43.02 -25.40 -3.97
C ASN A 159 -41.75 -24.72 -3.45
N ALA A 160 -41.13 -23.90 -4.30
CA ALA A 160 -39.96 -23.11 -3.98
C ALA A 160 -40.14 -21.64 -4.34
N SER A 161 -39.43 -20.76 -3.63
CA SER A 161 -39.33 -19.34 -3.94
C SER A 161 -37.87 -18.91 -3.97
N THR A 162 -37.52 -18.03 -4.91
CA THR A 162 -36.17 -17.52 -5.11
C THR A 162 -36.14 -16.02 -4.89
N VAL A 163 -35.17 -15.57 -4.11
CA VAL A 163 -34.76 -14.16 -4.02
C VAL A 163 -33.50 -14.02 -4.88
N SER A 164 -33.63 -13.30 -5.99
CA SER A 164 -32.56 -13.14 -6.98
C SER A 164 -31.77 -11.85 -6.72
N GLY A 165 -30.46 -11.99 -6.69
CA GLY A 165 -29.50 -10.89 -6.59
C GLY A 165 -29.10 -10.28 -7.92
N ASP A 166 -28.32 -9.21 -7.87
CA ASP A 166 -27.60 -8.66 -9.01
C ASP A 166 -26.18 -8.22 -8.61
N THR A 167 -25.50 -7.42 -9.42
CA THR A 167 -24.13 -6.93 -9.16
C THR A 167 -24.10 -5.43 -8.86
N THR A 168 -25.25 -4.82 -8.61
CA THR A 168 -25.36 -3.38 -8.34
C THR A 168 -25.62 -3.16 -6.86
N MET A 169 -24.69 -2.52 -6.15
CA MET A 169 -24.90 -2.15 -4.75
C MET A 169 -26.00 -1.10 -4.63
N GLU A 170 -27.05 -1.42 -3.89
CA GLU A 170 -28.19 -0.56 -3.61
C GLU A 170 -28.13 -0.02 -2.17
N THR A 171 -29.11 0.80 -1.80
CA THR A 171 -29.29 1.17 -0.38
C THR A 171 -29.77 -0.06 0.40
N VAL A 172 -29.13 -0.32 1.54
CA VAL A 172 -29.44 -1.49 2.39
C VAL A 172 -30.93 -1.54 2.73
N GLY A 173 -31.56 -2.67 2.38
CA GLY A 173 -33.00 -2.88 2.59
C GLY A 173 -33.40 -4.36 2.56
N PRO A 174 -34.72 -4.64 2.70
CA PRO A 174 -35.22 -6.01 2.56
C PRO A 174 -35.20 -6.48 1.10
N ALA A 175 -34.89 -7.72 0.86
CA ALA A 175 -34.90 -8.35 -0.46
C ALA A 175 -36.07 -9.33 -0.59
N PRO A 176 -37.03 -9.15 -1.55
CA PRO A 176 -37.17 -8.01 -2.43
C PRO A 176 -37.70 -6.75 -1.69
N PRO A 177 -37.65 -5.51 -2.26
CA PRO A 177 -37.28 -5.19 -3.64
C PRO A 177 -35.76 -5.11 -3.90
N VAL A 178 -34.92 -4.97 -2.85
CA VAL A 178 -33.45 -4.99 -3.02
C VAL A 178 -33.03 -6.35 -3.60
N LYS A 179 -32.09 -6.32 -4.53
CA LYS A 179 -31.49 -7.51 -5.14
C LYS A 179 -30.17 -7.80 -4.47
N PRO A 180 -30.06 -8.90 -3.70
CA PRO A 180 -28.88 -9.17 -2.87
C PRO A 180 -27.55 -9.12 -3.62
N THR A 181 -26.69 -8.19 -3.20
CA THR A 181 -25.37 -7.97 -3.75
C THR A 181 -24.34 -7.96 -2.61
N ILE A 182 -23.18 -8.55 -2.85
CA ILE A 182 -22.01 -8.45 -1.98
C ILE A 182 -20.86 -7.76 -2.72
N LYS A 183 -20.12 -6.89 -2.04
CA LYS A 183 -18.95 -6.20 -2.57
C LYS A 183 -17.74 -6.48 -1.70
N ASN A 184 -16.61 -6.77 -2.34
CA ASN A 184 -15.31 -6.86 -1.66
C ASN A 184 -14.78 -5.44 -1.38
N GLU A 185 -14.70 -5.07 -0.10
CA GLU A 185 -14.14 -3.80 0.38
C GLU A 185 -12.70 -3.94 0.90
N GLY A 186 -12.15 -5.16 0.87
CA GLY A 186 -10.80 -5.47 1.30
C GLY A 186 -9.74 -5.27 0.19
N ASN A 187 -8.50 -5.57 0.50
CA ASN A 187 -7.37 -5.44 -0.41
C ASN A 187 -6.84 -6.79 -0.94
N THR A 188 -7.56 -7.85 -0.71
CA THR A 188 -7.28 -9.21 -1.20
C THR A 188 -8.51 -9.79 -1.90
N VAL A 189 -8.34 -10.87 -2.67
CA VAL A 189 -9.45 -11.66 -3.20
C VAL A 189 -10.15 -12.34 -2.03
N ILE A 190 -11.49 -12.40 -2.07
CA ILE A 190 -12.28 -13.06 -1.03
C ILE A 190 -13.19 -14.13 -1.61
N ASP A 191 -13.36 -15.19 -0.82
CA ASP A 191 -14.42 -16.17 -0.94
C ASP A 191 -15.49 -15.93 0.09
N ILE A 192 -16.70 -16.47 -0.15
CA ILE A 192 -17.84 -16.28 0.72
C ILE A 192 -18.20 -17.58 1.41
N GLN A 193 -18.41 -17.50 2.72
CA GLN A 193 -19.00 -18.58 3.50
C GLN A 193 -20.41 -18.18 3.93
N MET A 194 -21.35 -19.12 3.80
CA MET A 194 -22.73 -18.91 4.23
C MET A 194 -23.22 -20.09 5.08
N SER A 195 -23.97 -19.76 6.11
CA SER A 195 -24.73 -20.74 6.91
C SER A 195 -26.13 -20.20 7.21
N ILE A 196 -27.06 -21.09 7.54
CA ILE A 196 -28.41 -20.70 7.88
C ILE A 196 -28.89 -21.46 9.13
N THR A 197 -29.65 -20.77 9.96
CA THR A 197 -30.28 -21.38 11.16
C THR A 197 -31.77 -21.08 11.18
N ASP A 198 -32.55 -22.00 11.72
CA ASP A 198 -33.94 -21.79 11.99
C ASP A 198 -34.13 -21.04 13.33
N ASP A 199 -35.13 -20.18 13.43
CA ASP A 199 -35.55 -19.61 14.71
C ASP A 199 -36.24 -20.68 15.57
N ALA A 200 -35.97 -20.64 16.88
CA ALA A 200 -36.56 -21.59 17.83
C ALA A 200 -38.08 -21.43 18.00
N SER A 201 -38.66 -20.32 17.56
CA SER A 201 -40.10 -20.06 17.56
C SER A 201 -40.85 -20.67 16.38
N ASN A 202 -40.12 -21.20 15.38
CA ASN A 202 -40.75 -21.86 14.22
C ASN A 202 -41.58 -23.08 14.67
N PRO A 203 -42.71 -23.36 14.00
CA PRO A 203 -43.47 -24.59 14.24
C PRO A 203 -42.62 -25.87 14.08
N GLU A 204 -41.70 -25.83 13.14
CA GLU A 204 -40.73 -26.90 12.84
C GLU A 204 -39.52 -26.28 12.08
N PRO A 205 -38.35 -26.95 12.00
CA PRO A 205 -37.22 -26.48 11.18
C PRO A 205 -37.62 -26.43 9.70
N LEU A 206 -37.31 -25.28 9.05
CA LEU A 206 -37.62 -25.08 7.62
C LEU A 206 -36.42 -24.70 6.78
N PHE A 207 -35.57 -23.80 7.26
CA PHE A 207 -34.53 -23.22 6.41
C PHE A 207 -33.31 -24.12 6.27
N VAL A 208 -32.87 -24.76 7.35
CA VAL A 208 -31.69 -25.63 7.38
C VAL A 208 -31.92 -26.84 6.47
N GLY A 209 -31.06 -26.99 5.45
CA GLY A 209 -31.15 -28.11 4.49
C GLY A 209 -32.18 -27.92 3.35
N ASN A 210 -33.08 -26.94 3.46
CA ASN A 210 -34.09 -26.63 2.43
C ASN A 210 -33.79 -25.29 1.71
N THR A 211 -32.80 -24.54 2.17
CA THR A 211 -32.33 -23.33 1.49
C THR A 211 -31.06 -23.65 0.70
N SER A 212 -31.00 -23.18 -0.54
CA SER A 212 -29.77 -23.18 -1.33
C SER A 212 -29.39 -21.75 -1.70
N ALA A 213 -28.09 -21.54 -1.92
CA ALA A 213 -27.55 -20.26 -2.35
C ALA A 213 -26.62 -20.42 -3.56
N THR A 214 -26.55 -19.36 -4.38
CA THR A 214 -25.57 -19.17 -5.45
C THR A 214 -24.90 -17.83 -5.21
N VAL A 215 -23.56 -17.78 -5.23
CA VAL A 215 -22.78 -16.54 -5.13
C VAL A 215 -22.00 -16.37 -6.45
N GLY A 216 -22.25 -15.27 -7.13
CA GLY A 216 -21.68 -15.06 -8.48
C GLY A 216 -22.12 -16.15 -9.44
N SER A 217 -21.19 -17.02 -9.84
CA SER A 217 -21.43 -18.20 -10.69
C SER A 217 -21.28 -19.53 -9.94
N VAL A 218 -20.98 -19.50 -8.63
CA VAL A 218 -20.73 -20.70 -7.80
C VAL A 218 -22.01 -21.12 -7.08
N GLY A 219 -22.45 -22.33 -7.32
CA GLY A 219 -23.65 -22.92 -6.72
C GLY A 219 -24.64 -23.43 -7.80
N PRO A 220 -25.91 -23.80 -7.42
CA PRO A 220 -26.45 -23.70 -6.08
C PRO A 220 -25.83 -24.73 -5.09
N GLN A 221 -25.60 -24.28 -3.85
CA GLN A 221 -25.18 -25.17 -2.74
C GLN A 221 -26.21 -25.10 -1.62
N THR A 222 -26.54 -26.26 -1.04
CA THR A 222 -27.48 -26.34 0.08
C THR A 222 -26.84 -25.76 1.34
N LEU A 223 -27.55 -24.85 2.00
CA LEU A 223 -27.11 -24.25 3.25
C LEU A 223 -27.53 -25.11 4.46
N THR A 224 -26.59 -25.19 5.41
CA THR A 224 -26.82 -25.86 6.69
C THR A 224 -26.43 -24.92 7.84
N SER A 225 -26.54 -25.39 9.08
CA SER A 225 -26.00 -24.67 10.24
C SER A 225 -24.47 -24.58 10.26
N ALA A 226 -23.77 -25.44 9.50
CA ALA A 226 -22.36 -25.33 9.26
C ALA A 226 -22.09 -24.42 8.07
N ALA A 227 -20.97 -23.67 8.11
CA ALA A 227 -20.60 -22.80 7.03
C ALA A 227 -20.28 -23.57 5.75
N THR A 228 -20.87 -23.15 4.64
CA THR A 228 -20.62 -23.66 3.28
C THR A 228 -19.79 -22.62 2.54
N THR A 229 -18.67 -23.02 1.95
CA THR A 229 -17.77 -22.11 1.23
C THR A 229 -18.14 -22.07 -0.25
N PHE A 230 -18.27 -20.85 -0.78
CA PHE A 230 -18.40 -20.51 -2.19
C PHE A 230 -17.05 -19.96 -2.66
N ASP A 231 -16.29 -20.75 -3.40
CA ASP A 231 -15.01 -20.37 -4.04
C ASP A 231 -15.31 -19.47 -5.25
N VAL A 232 -15.70 -18.21 -4.96
CA VAL A 232 -16.19 -17.25 -5.95
C VAL A 232 -15.09 -16.30 -6.41
N ASN A 233 -14.02 -16.17 -5.62
CA ASN A 233 -12.84 -15.35 -5.92
C ASN A 233 -13.22 -13.90 -6.30
N ILE A 234 -13.99 -13.21 -5.43
CA ILE A 234 -14.38 -11.82 -5.67
C ILE A 234 -13.12 -10.94 -5.55
N ALA A 235 -12.71 -10.31 -6.66
CA ALA A 235 -11.58 -9.41 -6.65
C ALA A 235 -11.89 -8.14 -5.83
N LYS A 236 -10.85 -7.48 -5.35
CA LYS A 236 -10.97 -6.24 -4.56
C LYS A 236 -11.73 -5.16 -5.32
N GLY A 237 -12.74 -4.58 -4.69
CA GLY A 237 -13.62 -3.58 -5.27
C GLY A 237 -14.74 -4.13 -6.15
N ASP A 238 -14.70 -5.42 -6.52
CA ASP A 238 -15.72 -6.05 -7.35
C ASP A 238 -16.94 -6.48 -6.52
N THR A 239 -18.04 -6.73 -7.22
CA THR A 239 -19.32 -7.17 -6.68
C THR A 239 -19.69 -8.56 -7.21
N ALA A 240 -20.48 -9.29 -6.42
CA ALA A 240 -21.12 -10.53 -6.85
C ALA A 240 -22.58 -10.55 -6.39
N LYS A 241 -23.45 -11.17 -7.18
CA LYS A 241 -24.83 -11.43 -6.82
C LYS A 241 -24.93 -12.54 -5.77
N ILE A 242 -25.98 -12.51 -4.95
CA ILE A 242 -26.37 -13.60 -4.06
C ILE A 242 -27.81 -14.01 -4.40
N ASP A 243 -27.98 -15.18 -5.01
CA ASP A 243 -29.30 -15.77 -5.20
C ASP A 243 -29.55 -16.75 -4.07
N THR A 244 -30.74 -16.74 -3.46
CA THR A 244 -31.15 -17.74 -2.48
C THR A 244 -32.50 -18.33 -2.83
N THR A 245 -32.65 -19.64 -2.69
CA THR A 245 -33.88 -20.37 -2.99
C THR A 245 -34.28 -21.18 -1.76
N LEU A 246 -35.50 -20.98 -1.27
CA LEU A 246 -36.13 -21.83 -0.26
C LEU A 246 -37.10 -22.78 -0.92
N SER A 247 -36.90 -24.08 -0.69
CA SER A 247 -37.81 -25.17 -1.12
C SER A 247 -38.59 -25.65 0.11
N VAL A 248 -39.91 -25.46 0.11
CA VAL A 248 -40.76 -25.90 1.22
C VAL A 248 -41.15 -27.37 1.04
N PRO A 249 -40.79 -28.28 1.95
CA PRO A 249 -41.17 -29.70 1.84
C PRO A 249 -42.68 -29.90 1.85
N THR A 250 -43.15 -30.99 1.25
CA THR A 250 -44.53 -31.43 1.37
C THR A 250 -44.83 -31.84 2.81
N GLY A 251 -45.95 -31.40 3.38
CA GLY A 251 -46.34 -31.68 4.75
C GLY A 251 -45.84 -30.67 5.77
N THR A 252 -45.16 -29.61 5.33
CA THR A 252 -44.78 -28.47 6.21
C THR A 252 -46.05 -27.85 6.81
N SER A 253 -46.06 -27.65 8.12
CA SER A 253 -47.16 -27.04 8.84
C SER A 253 -47.40 -25.58 8.46
N PRO A 254 -48.63 -25.09 8.35
CA PRO A 254 -48.86 -23.68 8.08
C PRO A 254 -48.39 -22.80 9.26
N GLY A 255 -47.77 -21.65 8.96
CA GLY A 255 -47.31 -20.72 9.96
C GLY A 255 -46.31 -19.71 9.38
N ASP A 256 -45.87 -18.81 10.24
CA ASP A 256 -44.76 -17.88 9.90
C ASP A 256 -43.44 -18.51 10.36
N TYR A 257 -42.47 -18.49 9.49
CA TYR A 257 -41.15 -19.04 9.72
C TYR A 257 -40.07 -17.94 9.62
N ALA A 258 -39.12 -17.97 10.53
CA ALA A 258 -37.99 -17.07 10.59
C ALA A 258 -36.67 -17.87 10.68
N GLY A 259 -35.60 -17.28 10.22
CA GLY A 259 -34.25 -17.86 10.28
C GLY A 259 -33.21 -16.78 10.14
N THR A 260 -31.96 -17.14 10.40
CA THR A 260 -30.81 -16.25 10.26
C THR A 260 -29.86 -16.80 9.23
N LEU A 261 -29.65 -16.02 8.16
CA LEU A 261 -28.60 -16.24 7.17
C LEU A 261 -27.34 -15.50 7.64
N THR A 262 -26.26 -16.24 7.86
CA THR A 262 -24.96 -15.69 8.23
C THR A 262 -24.05 -15.73 7.02
N ILE A 263 -23.41 -14.58 6.72
CA ILE A 263 -22.46 -14.42 5.62
C ILE A 263 -21.12 -14.00 6.21
N THR A 264 -20.03 -14.63 5.77
CA THR A 264 -18.68 -14.33 6.20
C THR A 264 -17.76 -14.33 4.97
N ALA A 265 -16.80 -13.42 4.93
CA ALA A 265 -15.73 -13.45 3.92
C ALA A 265 -14.50 -14.16 4.50
N VAL A 266 -13.80 -14.88 3.66
CA VAL A 266 -12.50 -15.50 3.93
C VAL A 266 -11.54 -15.13 2.79
N SER A 267 -10.24 -15.32 2.99
CA SER A 267 -9.26 -15.16 1.89
C SER A 267 -9.54 -16.20 0.80
N GLY A 268 -9.58 -15.76 -0.46
CA GLY A 268 -9.78 -16.58 -1.64
C GLY A 268 -8.49 -17.19 -2.19
#